data_986e18123e365c1f8cb4697b52ccb8d7
#
_entry.id   986e18123e365c1f8cb4697b52ccb8d7
#
_cell.length_a   1.000
_cell.length_b   1.000
_cell.length_c   1.000
_cell.angle_alpha   90.00
_cell.angle_beta   90.00
_cell.angle_gamma   90.00
#
_symmetry.space_group_name_H-M   'P 1'
#
loop_
_entity.id
_entity.type
_entity.pdbx_description
1 polymer ?
#
loop_
_entity_poly.entity_id
_entity_poly.type
_entity_poly.pdbx_seq_one_letter_code
_entity_poly.pdbx_strand_id
1 'polypeptide(L)'
;MKKLKSTKKINRSLAVSIILFLIVAGIALYIVLSKGKVLNVNLVTALEENSPNIITQTIEVESDKEFISLSDKEEANLTVKIDEEETTDDLEFISSDEDIAVVDEDGVVTPKGVGTATITAKRGELTATTDIYVIKPIKTMTLTMTSQSIKVGNELQLKLKTTPSDSSIDTLTYTSSDESIATVNSNGIVKGVSKGKVTITVHDEYTDKEKSVTVTIR
;
A
#
# COMPACT_ATOMS: atom_id res chain seq x y z
N MET A 1 20.16 23.34 40.99
CA MET A 1 19.04 22.39 40.82
C MET A 1 17.97 23.02 39.97
N LYS A 2 17.92 22.71 38.65
CA LYS A 2 16.79 23.07 37.77
C LYS A 2 16.22 21.79 37.20
N LYS A 3 14.94 21.53 37.50
CA LYS A 3 14.15 20.38 37.03
C LYS A 3 13.95 20.47 35.53
N LEU A 4 14.42 19.47 34.74
CA LEU A 4 13.90 19.19 33.42
C LEU A 4 12.50 18.57 33.57
N LYS A 5 11.49 19.30 33.12
CA LYS A 5 10.17 18.76 32.79
C LYS A 5 10.00 18.93 31.29
N SER A 6 9.96 17.86 30.55
CA SER A 6 9.14 17.73 29.36
C SER A 6 9.04 16.27 28.95
N THR A 7 8.05 15.61 29.47
CA THR A 7 7.55 14.35 28.87
C THR A 7 6.61 14.73 27.73
N LYS A 8 7.11 14.68 26.51
CA LYS A 8 6.28 14.77 25.30
C LYS A 8 5.41 13.51 25.24
N LYS A 9 4.08 13.67 25.39
CA LYS A 9 3.10 12.60 25.21
C LYS A 9 3.23 12.03 23.79
N ILE A 10 3.69 10.80 23.69
CA ILE A 10 3.65 10.04 22.44
C ILE A 10 2.18 9.70 22.16
N ASN A 11 1.67 10.22 21.07
CA ASN A 11 0.30 9.97 20.62
C ASN A 11 0.16 8.49 20.24
N ARG A 12 -0.70 7.75 20.94
CA ARG A 12 -0.86 6.29 20.85
C ARG A 12 -1.61 5.78 19.59
N SER A 13 -1.67 6.56 18.51
CA SER A 13 -2.42 6.15 17.31
C SER A 13 -1.55 5.71 16.12
N LEU A 14 -0.23 5.62 16.28
CA LEU A 14 0.65 4.98 15.27
C LEU A 14 1.41 3.83 15.96
N ALA A 15 0.83 2.64 15.88
CA ALA A 15 1.57 1.42 16.13
C ALA A 15 2.47 1.15 14.90
N VAL A 16 3.64 1.78 14.86
CA VAL A 16 4.69 1.47 13.89
C VAL A 16 5.33 0.16 14.33
N SER A 17 5.03 -0.94 13.64
CA SER A 17 5.81 -2.18 13.78
C SER A 17 7.17 -1.98 13.11
N ILE A 18 8.18 -1.61 13.90
CA ILE A 18 9.57 -1.56 13.43
C ILE A 18 10.12 -2.98 13.54
N ILE A 19 10.34 -3.64 12.39
CA ILE A 19 11.07 -4.91 12.35
C ILE A 19 12.52 -4.56 12.01
N LEU A 20 13.41 -4.70 13.00
CA LEU A 20 14.84 -4.44 12.88
C LEU A 20 15.55 -5.71 12.42
N PHE A 21 16.08 -5.73 11.19
CA PHE A 21 16.98 -6.77 10.73
C PHE A 21 18.43 -6.27 10.78
N LEU A 22 19.25 -6.81 11.67
CA LEU A 22 20.70 -6.60 11.69
C LEU A 22 21.36 -7.69 10.87
N ILE A 23 21.94 -7.34 9.72
CA ILE A 23 22.85 -8.23 8.98
C ILE A 23 24.27 -7.71 9.21
N VAL A 24 25.07 -8.50 9.92
CA VAL A 24 26.46 -8.20 10.23
C VAL A 24 27.35 -8.67 9.08
N ALA A 25 27.86 -7.73 8.31
CA ALA A 25 29.01 -7.71 7.42
C ALA A 25 28.69 -7.03 6.06
N GLY A 26 28.67 -5.69 6.08
CA GLY A 26 28.35 -4.87 4.90
C GLY A 26 26.99 -4.17 5.08
N ILE A 27 27.00 -3.15 5.85
CA ILE A 27 25.91 -2.61 6.65
C ILE A 27 24.88 -1.88 5.76
N ALA A 28 23.80 -2.55 5.42
CA ALA A 28 22.55 -1.88 5.04
C ALA A 28 21.49 -2.17 6.12
N LEU A 29 21.01 -1.12 6.78
CA LEU A 29 19.89 -1.22 7.72
C LEU A 29 18.60 -0.95 6.99
N TYR A 30 17.73 -1.97 6.88
CA TYR A 30 16.39 -1.82 6.31
C TYR A 30 15.37 -1.64 7.42
N ILE A 31 14.65 -0.53 7.40
CA ILE A 31 13.53 -0.27 8.30
C ILE A 31 12.25 -0.36 7.47
N VAL A 32 11.42 -1.37 7.75
CA VAL A 32 10.10 -1.49 7.13
C VAL A 32 9.09 -0.74 7.99
N LEU A 33 8.50 0.30 7.43
CA LEU A 33 7.43 1.06 8.08
C LEU A 33 6.07 0.41 7.78
N SER A 34 5.09 0.62 8.65
CA SER A 34 3.70 0.18 8.40
C SER A 34 3.17 0.84 7.13
N LYS A 35 2.63 0.06 6.19
CA LYS A 35 2.22 0.37 4.81
C LYS A 35 3.25 0.10 3.71
N GLY A 36 4.21 -0.83 3.94
CA GLY A 36 5.10 -1.29 2.87
C GLY A 36 6.20 -0.30 2.45
N LYS A 37 6.34 0.84 3.12
CA LYS A 37 7.46 1.76 2.85
C LYS A 37 8.77 1.15 3.35
N VAL A 38 9.76 1.10 2.48
CA VAL A 38 11.11 0.62 2.79
C VAL A 38 12.05 1.82 2.88
N LEU A 39 12.58 2.05 4.08
CA LEU A 39 13.65 3.02 4.30
C LEU A 39 14.99 2.30 4.19
N ASN A 40 15.84 2.71 3.25
CA ASN A 40 17.21 2.24 3.16
C ASN A 40 18.15 3.23 3.84
N VAL A 41 18.76 2.82 4.93
CA VAL A 41 19.76 3.60 5.65
C VAL A 41 21.13 3.04 5.32
N ASN A 42 21.88 3.69 4.43
CA ASN A 42 23.27 3.34 4.17
C ASN A 42 24.18 3.99 5.21
N LEU A 43 24.82 3.15 6.05
CA LEU A 43 25.89 3.60 6.91
C LEU A 43 27.17 3.73 6.06
N VAL A 44 27.49 4.91 5.59
CA VAL A 44 28.82 5.18 5.03
C VAL A 44 29.78 5.40 6.20
N THR A 45 30.54 4.37 6.57
CA THR A 45 31.66 4.52 7.51
C THR A 45 32.83 5.14 6.79
N ALA A 46 32.97 6.45 6.85
CA ALA A 46 34.25 7.09 6.56
C ALA A 46 35.18 6.81 7.74
N LEU A 47 36.13 5.89 7.55
CA LEU A 47 37.24 5.67 8.48
C LEU A 47 38.23 6.83 8.33
N GLU A 48 37.91 7.99 8.86
CA GLU A 48 38.92 9.01 9.19
C GLU A 48 39.37 8.81 10.64
N GLU A 49 40.65 8.56 10.78
CA GLU A 49 41.39 8.35 12.03
C GLU A 49 41.25 9.54 12.98
N ASN A 50 40.17 9.71 13.68
CA ASN A 50 39.97 10.57 14.88
C ASN A 50 38.63 11.28 15.02
N SER A 51 37.53 10.77 14.44
CA SER A 51 36.22 11.34 14.78
C SER A 51 35.14 10.27 14.92
N PRO A 52 34.43 10.21 16.06
CA PRO A 52 33.30 9.30 16.24
C PRO A 52 32.00 9.83 15.62
N ASN A 53 32.09 10.64 14.57
CA ASN A 53 30.89 11.18 13.91
C ASN A 53 30.52 10.29 12.72
N ILE A 54 29.71 9.28 12.96
CA ILE A 54 29.05 8.52 11.90
C ILE A 54 27.96 9.43 11.34
N ILE A 55 28.19 10.01 10.16
CA ILE A 55 27.15 10.71 9.42
C ILE A 55 26.32 9.65 8.72
N THR A 56 25.12 9.42 9.21
CA THR A 56 24.14 8.54 8.60
C THR A 56 23.23 9.42 7.76
N GLN A 57 23.35 9.34 6.42
CA GLN A 57 22.38 9.99 5.54
C GLN A 57 21.20 9.08 5.28
N THR A 58 20.01 9.64 5.29
CA THR A 58 18.77 8.94 4.98
C THR A 58 18.17 9.44 3.68
N ILE A 59 17.58 8.56 2.89
CA ILE A 59 16.79 8.91 1.73
C ILE A 59 15.39 8.30 1.87
N GLU A 60 14.39 9.12 1.60
CA GLU A 60 12.98 8.71 1.55
C GLU A 60 12.38 9.15 0.22
N VAL A 61 11.49 8.33 -0.33
CA VAL A 61 10.67 8.68 -1.49
C VAL A 61 9.20 8.46 -1.16
N GLU A 62 8.40 9.45 -1.46
CA GLU A 62 6.95 9.42 -1.28
C GLU A 62 6.27 9.76 -2.59
N SER A 63 5.16 9.08 -2.89
CA SER A 63 4.29 9.44 -4.00
C SER A 63 3.06 10.19 -3.46
N ASP A 64 2.61 11.20 -4.18
CA ASP A 64 1.34 11.90 -3.90
C ASP A 64 0.13 10.99 -4.12
N LYS A 65 0.30 9.89 -4.89
CA LYS A 65 -0.73 8.88 -5.16
C LYS A 65 -0.15 7.47 -5.11
N GLU A 66 -0.85 6.58 -4.44
CA GLU A 66 -0.54 5.15 -4.42
C GLU A 66 -1.09 4.43 -5.66
N PHE A 67 -2.28 4.84 -6.12
CA PHE A 67 -2.96 4.32 -7.30
C PHE A 67 -3.07 5.39 -8.38
N ILE A 68 -2.82 5.01 -9.64
CA ILE A 68 -3.01 5.86 -10.80
C ILE A 68 -3.85 5.16 -11.87
N SER A 69 -4.72 5.93 -12.52
CA SER A 69 -5.63 5.41 -13.55
C SER A 69 -4.97 5.36 -14.91
N LEU A 70 -4.87 4.15 -15.49
CA LEU A 70 -4.42 3.98 -16.88
C LEU A 70 -5.38 4.63 -17.88
N SER A 71 -6.70 4.51 -17.66
CA SER A 71 -7.71 5.00 -18.59
C SER A 71 -7.79 6.53 -18.62
N ASP A 72 -7.53 7.18 -17.50
CA ASP A 72 -7.57 8.63 -17.37
C ASP A 72 -6.19 9.26 -17.58
N LYS A 73 -5.14 8.44 -17.81
CA LYS A 73 -3.74 8.86 -17.93
C LYS A 73 -3.30 9.69 -16.73
N GLU A 74 -3.71 9.24 -15.56
CA GLU A 74 -3.42 9.93 -14.31
C GLU A 74 -1.96 9.73 -13.93
N GLU A 75 -1.24 10.82 -13.65
CA GLU A 75 0.15 10.81 -13.24
C GLU A 75 0.27 10.92 -11.71
N ALA A 76 1.36 10.39 -11.16
CA ALA A 76 1.77 10.61 -9.78
C ALA A 76 3.09 11.37 -9.73
N ASN A 77 3.26 12.20 -8.69
CA ASN A 77 4.49 12.95 -8.47
C ASN A 77 5.22 12.38 -7.26
N LEU A 78 6.51 12.15 -7.43
CA LEU A 78 7.39 11.70 -6.36
C LEU A 78 8.03 12.89 -5.65
N THR A 79 8.10 12.80 -4.33
CA THR A 79 8.88 13.70 -3.48
C THR A 79 9.99 12.90 -2.83
N VAL A 80 11.23 13.37 -2.99
CA VAL A 80 12.40 12.75 -2.36
C VAL A 80 12.92 13.65 -1.26
N LYS A 81 13.22 13.07 -0.10
CA LYS A 81 13.82 13.75 1.05
C LYS A 81 15.15 13.09 1.39
N ILE A 82 16.15 13.91 1.62
CA ILE A 82 17.44 13.49 2.16
C ILE A 82 17.64 14.23 3.48
N ASP A 83 17.85 13.47 4.56
CA ASP A 83 17.95 14.01 5.92
C ASP A 83 16.75 14.90 6.31
N GLU A 84 15.53 14.48 5.93
CA GLU A 84 14.23 15.15 6.12
C GLU A 84 14.01 16.42 5.26
N GLU A 85 14.98 16.81 4.40
CA GLU A 85 14.84 17.94 3.48
C GLU A 85 14.48 17.46 2.07
N GLU A 86 13.49 18.10 1.43
CA GLU A 86 13.11 17.82 0.05
C GLU A 86 14.22 18.24 -0.90
N THR A 87 14.51 17.39 -1.89
CA THR A 87 15.54 17.64 -2.89
C THR A 87 15.14 17.11 -4.25
N THR A 88 15.59 17.79 -5.29
CA THR A 88 15.53 17.36 -6.69
C THR A 88 16.93 17.23 -7.30
N ASP A 89 17.99 17.57 -6.55
CA ASP A 89 19.34 17.62 -7.06
C ASP A 89 19.99 16.23 -7.15
N ASP A 90 20.59 15.93 -8.30
CA ASP A 90 21.36 14.71 -8.56
C ASP A 90 20.58 13.41 -8.30
N LEU A 91 19.26 13.41 -8.55
CA LEU A 91 18.39 12.25 -8.43
C LEU A 91 18.36 11.45 -9.73
N GLU A 92 18.37 10.12 -9.61
CA GLU A 92 18.10 9.18 -10.67
C GLU A 92 16.85 8.37 -10.27
N PHE A 93 15.86 8.27 -11.17
CA PHE A 93 14.68 7.47 -10.97
C PHE A 93 14.69 6.26 -11.90
N ILE A 94 14.30 5.10 -11.37
CA ILE A 94 14.28 3.83 -12.10
C ILE A 94 12.97 3.12 -11.81
N SER A 95 12.25 2.73 -12.86
CA SER A 95 11.08 1.85 -12.74
C SER A 95 11.52 0.38 -12.82
N SER A 96 10.91 -0.47 -11.99
CA SER A 96 11.11 -1.92 -12.06
C SER A 96 10.47 -2.54 -13.30
N ASP A 97 9.45 -1.86 -13.89
CA ASP A 97 8.73 -2.32 -15.07
C ASP A 97 8.17 -1.12 -15.86
N GLU A 98 8.86 -0.75 -16.94
CA GLU A 98 8.48 0.36 -17.81
C GLU A 98 7.26 0.08 -18.69
N ASP A 99 6.83 -1.18 -18.80
CA ASP A 99 5.58 -1.56 -19.47
C ASP A 99 4.36 -1.27 -18.56
N ILE A 100 4.57 -1.16 -17.26
CA ILE A 100 3.54 -0.80 -16.28
C ILE A 100 3.54 0.71 -16.01
N ALA A 101 4.68 1.28 -15.64
CA ALA A 101 4.84 2.72 -15.39
C ALA A 101 6.25 3.19 -15.74
N VAL A 102 6.36 4.36 -16.33
CA VAL A 102 7.65 5.05 -16.53
C VAL A 102 7.73 6.23 -15.57
N VAL A 103 8.94 6.59 -15.22
CA VAL A 103 9.24 7.78 -14.40
C VAL A 103 10.25 8.65 -15.15
N ASP A 104 10.05 9.96 -15.12
CA ASP A 104 10.98 10.91 -15.73
C ASP A 104 11.99 11.48 -14.71
N GLU A 105 12.88 12.39 -15.19
CA GLU A 105 13.92 13.01 -14.38
C GLU A 105 13.37 13.96 -13.30
N ASP A 106 12.13 14.45 -13.47
CA ASP A 106 11.43 15.30 -12.52
C ASP A 106 10.66 14.46 -11.45
N GLY A 107 10.69 13.12 -11.55
CA GLY A 107 9.96 12.22 -10.65
C GLY A 107 8.48 12.11 -10.96
N VAL A 108 8.06 12.43 -12.20
CA VAL A 108 6.67 12.25 -12.65
C VAL A 108 6.49 10.83 -13.16
N VAL A 109 5.56 10.10 -12.55
CA VAL A 109 5.25 8.71 -12.92
C VAL A 109 4.04 8.67 -13.84
N THR A 110 4.24 8.15 -15.06
CA THR A 110 3.21 8.01 -16.10
C THR A 110 2.81 6.55 -16.28
N PRO A 111 1.49 6.21 -16.25
CA PRO A 111 1.01 4.84 -16.45
C PRO A 111 1.13 4.37 -17.89
N LYS A 112 1.50 3.11 -18.10
CA LYS A 112 1.59 2.43 -19.39
C LYS A 112 0.72 1.17 -19.47
N GLY A 113 0.70 0.36 -18.43
CA GLY A 113 -0.04 -0.90 -18.35
C GLY A 113 -0.58 -1.13 -16.94
N VAL A 114 -1.58 -1.99 -16.79
CA VAL A 114 -2.13 -2.36 -15.47
C VAL A 114 -1.13 -3.26 -14.74
N GLY A 115 -0.87 -2.96 -13.48
CA GLY A 115 0.04 -3.74 -12.64
C GLY A 115 0.65 -2.89 -11.54
N THR A 116 1.72 -3.39 -10.93
CA THR A 116 2.48 -2.70 -9.89
C THR A 116 3.91 -2.47 -10.41
N ALA A 117 4.37 -1.24 -10.35
CA ALA A 117 5.76 -0.89 -10.60
C ALA A 117 6.39 -0.32 -9.33
N THR A 118 7.55 -0.84 -8.95
CA THR A 118 8.36 -0.27 -7.89
C THR A 118 9.27 0.81 -8.49
N ILE A 119 9.11 2.05 -8.03
CA ILE A 119 9.96 3.15 -8.45
C ILE A 119 11.08 3.33 -7.42
N THR A 120 12.31 3.33 -7.90
CA THR A 120 13.51 3.56 -7.10
C THR A 120 14.00 4.97 -7.34
N ALA A 121 14.15 5.76 -6.27
CA ALA A 121 14.89 7.01 -6.28
C ALA A 121 16.31 6.75 -5.77
N LYS A 122 17.32 7.30 -6.48
CA LYS A 122 18.72 7.08 -6.18
C LYS A 122 19.50 8.39 -6.21
N ARG A 123 20.40 8.56 -5.24
CA ARG A 123 21.41 9.62 -5.21
C ARG A 123 22.73 9.04 -4.72
N GLY A 124 23.68 8.85 -5.65
CA GLY A 124 24.92 8.15 -5.34
C GLY A 124 24.65 6.72 -4.86
N GLU A 125 25.04 6.39 -3.61
CA GLU A 125 24.81 5.08 -2.99
C GLU A 125 23.48 5.01 -2.22
N LEU A 126 22.80 6.15 -2.02
CA LEU A 126 21.50 6.18 -1.34
C LEU A 126 20.40 5.74 -2.29
N THR A 127 19.49 4.87 -1.81
CA THR A 127 18.32 4.43 -2.57
C THR A 127 17.09 4.35 -1.68
N ALA A 128 15.94 4.72 -2.23
CA ALA A 128 14.64 4.51 -1.61
C ALA A 128 13.64 4.03 -2.67
N THR A 129 12.60 3.33 -2.27
CA THR A 129 11.61 2.77 -3.19
C THR A 129 10.19 3.11 -2.76
N THR A 130 9.30 3.24 -3.75
CA THR A 130 7.86 3.34 -3.54
C THR A 130 7.15 2.51 -4.61
N ASP A 131 6.02 1.89 -4.25
CA ASP A 131 5.19 1.13 -5.18
C ASP A 131 4.10 2.01 -5.76
N ILE A 132 3.89 1.92 -7.06
CA ILE A 132 2.81 2.57 -7.80
C ILE A 132 1.92 1.50 -8.41
N TYR A 133 0.64 1.56 -8.10
CA TYR A 133 -0.37 0.65 -8.62
C TYR A 133 -1.10 1.29 -9.80
N VAL A 134 -0.86 0.78 -11.01
CA VAL A 134 -1.57 1.24 -12.21
C VAL A 134 -2.82 0.39 -12.39
N ILE A 135 -3.99 1.04 -12.40
CA ILE A 135 -5.28 0.35 -12.41
C ILE A 135 -6.20 0.85 -13.53
N LYS A 136 -7.20 0.04 -13.86
CA LYS A 136 -8.40 0.45 -14.61
C LYS A 136 -9.56 0.62 -13.62
N PRO A 137 -10.00 1.86 -13.36
CA PRO A 137 -11.03 2.14 -12.37
C PRO A 137 -12.37 1.48 -12.67
N ILE A 138 -13.08 1.06 -11.63
CA ILE A 138 -14.44 0.57 -11.73
C ILE A 138 -15.39 1.76 -11.90
N LYS A 139 -16.10 1.85 -13.04
CA LYS A 139 -17.14 2.86 -13.27
C LYS A 139 -18.45 2.48 -12.60
N THR A 140 -18.87 1.23 -12.75
CA THR A 140 -20.04 0.67 -12.06
C THR A 140 -19.78 -0.76 -11.60
N MET A 141 -20.41 -1.17 -10.50
CA MET A 141 -20.39 -2.54 -10.04
C MET A 141 -21.80 -3.04 -9.70
N THR A 142 -22.01 -4.34 -9.88
CA THR A 142 -23.22 -5.04 -9.49
C THR A 142 -22.84 -6.33 -8.77
N LEU A 143 -23.34 -6.49 -7.53
CA LEU A 143 -23.13 -7.67 -6.71
C LEU A 143 -24.39 -8.50 -6.72
N THR A 144 -24.28 -9.78 -7.07
CA THR A 144 -25.39 -10.74 -7.13
C THR A 144 -25.02 -12.06 -6.48
N MET A 145 -26.02 -12.89 -6.18
CA MET A 145 -25.85 -14.21 -5.60
C MET A 145 -26.86 -15.21 -6.21
N THR A 146 -26.49 -16.48 -6.22
CA THR A 146 -27.33 -17.55 -6.76
C THR A 146 -28.44 -18.00 -5.80
N SER A 147 -28.28 -17.72 -4.51
CA SER A 147 -29.25 -18.04 -3.45
C SER A 147 -29.21 -16.95 -2.37
N GLN A 148 -30.39 -16.58 -1.88
CA GLN A 148 -30.50 -15.63 -0.76
C GLN A 148 -30.32 -16.32 0.60
N SER A 149 -30.17 -17.63 0.63
CA SER A 149 -29.97 -18.36 1.86
C SER A 149 -29.13 -19.61 1.67
N ILE A 150 -28.31 -19.91 2.69
CA ILE A 150 -27.50 -21.13 2.79
C ILE A 150 -27.64 -21.74 4.19
N LYS A 151 -27.29 -23.04 4.33
CA LYS A 151 -27.24 -23.71 5.65
C LYS A 151 -25.93 -23.34 6.36
N VAL A 152 -25.95 -23.44 7.70
CA VAL A 152 -24.72 -23.39 8.51
C VAL A 152 -23.69 -24.39 7.97
N GLY A 153 -22.44 -23.96 7.84
CA GLY A 153 -21.33 -24.75 7.29
C GLY A 153 -21.21 -24.73 5.77
N ASN A 154 -22.24 -24.30 5.04
CA ASN A 154 -22.19 -24.22 3.57
C ASN A 154 -21.58 -22.90 3.09
N GLU A 155 -21.15 -22.90 1.82
CA GLU A 155 -20.57 -21.75 1.14
C GLU A 155 -21.49 -21.25 0.00
N LEU A 156 -21.36 -19.94 -0.29
CA LEU A 156 -22.06 -19.24 -1.36
C LEU A 156 -21.07 -18.33 -2.07
N GLN A 157 -20.89 -18.52 -3.38
CA GLN A 157 -20.12 -17.61 -4.22
C GLN A 157 -20.96 -16.38 -4.58
N LEU A 158 -20.50 -15.20 -4.23
CA LEU A 158 -21.00 -13.94 -4.75
C LEU A 158 -20.48 -13.73 -6.17
N LYS A 159 -21.31 -13.12 -7.02
CA LYS A 159 -20.94 -12.75 -8.38
C LYS A 159 -20.85 -11.24 -8.49
N LEU A 160 -19.65 -10.74 -8.68
CA LEU A 160 -19.40 -9.34 -8.99
C LEU A 160 -19.33 -9.18 -10.50
N LYS A 161 -19.99 -8.13 -11.01
CA LYS A 161 -19.84 -7.65 -12.38
C LYS A 161 -19.46 -6.19 -12.33
N THR A 162 -18.40 -5.84 -13.04
CA THR A 162 -17.86 -4.47 -13.14
C THR A 162 -18.06 -3.91 -14.55
N THR A 163 -18.02 -2.60 -14.68
CA THR A 163 -17.92 -1.90 -15.94
C THR A 163 -16.81 -0.87 -15.83
N PRO A 164 -15.79 -0.87 -16.69
CA PRO A 164 -15.50 -1.90 -17.71
C PRO A 164 -15.36 -3.30 -17.15
N SER A 165 -15.51 -4.34 -17.98
CA SER A 165 -15.41 -5.74 -17.52
C SER A 165 -13.98 -6.19 -17.20
N ASP A 166 -13.00 -5.44 -17.66
CA ASP A 166 -11.56 -5.59 -17.43
C ASP A 166 -11.02 -4.57 -16.41
N SER A 167 -11.90 -4.00 -15.57
CA SER A 167 -11.49 -3.16 -14.44
C SER A 167 -10.62 -3.96 -13.47
N SER A 168 -9.66 -3.27 -12.85
CA SER A 168 -8.84 -3.85 -11.78
C SER A 168 -9.73 -4.22 -10.58
N ILE A 169 -9.50 -5.41 -10.04
CA ILE A 169 -10.27 -5.94 -8.91
C ILE A 169 -9.42 -6.13 -7.64
N ASP A 170 -8.12 -5.84 -7.73
CA ASP A 170 -7.18 -5.96 -6.61
C ASP A 170 -7.41 -4.89 -5.53
N THR A 171 -8.15 -3.83 -5.88
CA THR A 171 -8.60 -2.75 -4.98
C THR A 171 -9.87 -3.11 -4.20
N LEU A 172 -10.43 -4.33 -4.41
CA LEU A 172 -11.70 -4.74 -3.80
C LEU A 172 -11.50 -5.42 -2.46
N THR A 173 -12.27 -4.97 -1.48
CA THR A 173 -12.39 -5.60 -0.17
C THR A 173 -13.81 -6.10 0.06
N TYR A 174 -13.94 -7.30 0.68
CA TYR A 174 -15.22 -7.86 1.08
C TYR A 174 -15.31 -7.88 2.60
N THR A 175 -16.44 -7.41 3.13
CA THR A 175 -16.69 -7.37 4.57
C THR A 175 -18.04 -8.00 4.92
N SER A 176 -18.11 -8.60 6.11
CA SER A 176 -19.35 -9.09 6.70
C SER A 176 -19.79 -8.18 7.83
N SER A 177 -21.07 -7.85 7.90
CA SER A 177 -21.62 -7.06 9.01
C SER A 177 -21.61 -7.81 10.34
N ASP A 178 -21.52 -9.15 10.31
CA ASP A 178 -21.42 -10.01 11.51
C ASP A 178 -20.75 -11.35 11.15
N GLU A 179 -19.46 -11.47 11.46
CA GLU A 179 -18.68 -12.67 11.20
C GLU A 179 -19.10 -13.88 12.06
N SER A 180 -19.81 -13.65 13.16
CA SER A 180 -20.39 -14.73 13.96
C SER A 180 -21.58 -15.42 13.28
N ILE A 181 -22.20 -14.76 12.28
CA ILE A 181 -23.28 -15.30 11.44
C ILE A 181 -22.72 -15.85 10.12
N ALA A 182 -21.88 -15.08 9.41
CA ALA A 182 -21.18 -15.55 8.24
C ALA A 182 -19.88 -14.77 8.02
N THR A 183 -18.85 -15.45 7.53
CA THR A 183 -17.59 -14.85 7.05
C THR A 183 -17.60 -14.71 5.54
N VAL A 184 -16.76 -13.83 5.01
CA VAL A 184 -16.49 -13.70 3.57
C VAL A 184 -14.99 -13.60 3.35
N ASN A 185 -14.48 -14.21 2.29
CA ASN A 185 -13.07 -14.09 1.90
C ASN A 185 -12.87 -13.10 0.73
N SER A 186 -11.61 -12.82 0.38
CA SER A 186 -11.23 -11.91 -0.71
C SER A 186 -11.77 -12.33 -2.09
N ASN A 187 -12.14 -13.58 -2.29
CA ASN A 187 -12.74 -14.07 -3.54
C ASN A 187 -14.28 -13.95 -3.55
N GLY A 188 -14.88 -13.33 -2.52
CA GLY A 188 -16.33 -13.19 -2.40
C GLY A 188 -17.05 -14.51 -2.07
N ILE A 189 -16.36 -15.48 -1.45
CA ILE A 189 -16.99 -16.71 -0.95
C ILE A 189 -17.49 -16.46 0.46
N VAL A 190 -18.81 -16.55 0.66
CA VAL A 190 -19.48 -16.40 1.95
C VAL A 190 -19.66 -17.78 2.57
N LYS A 191 -19.25 -17.95 3.83
CA LYS A 191 -19.41 -19.19 4.62
C LYS A 191 -20.35 -18.95 5.80
N GLY A 192 -21.41 -19.74 5.91
CA GLY A 192 -22.36 -19.68 7.03
C GLY A 192 -21.74 -20.24 8.31
N VAL A 193 -21.77 -19.47 9.39
CA VAL A 193 -21.23 -19.83 10.72
C VAL A 193 -22.34 -20.15 11.69
N SER A 194 -23.38 -19.31 11.80
CA SER A 194 -24.55 -19.53 12.65
C SER A 194 -25.82 -18.99 12.00
N LYS A 195 -27.00 -19.38 12.54
CA LYS A 195 -28.28 -18.92 11.99
C LYS A 195 -28.46 -17.43 12.19
N GLY A 196 -28.90 -16.73 11.14
CA GLY A 196 -29.14 -15.29 11.18
C GLY A 196 -29.22 -14.67 9.80
N LYS A 197 -29.31 -13.33 9.78
CA LYS A 197 -29.21 -12.53 8.57
C LYS A 197 -27.98 -11.65 8.68
N VAL A 198 -27.21 -11.57 7.60
CA VAL A 198 -25.97 -10.80 7.55
C VAL A 198 -25.89 -10.05 6.22
N THR A 199 -25.32 -8.87 6.24
CA THR A 199 -25.03 -8.07 5.03
C THR A 199 -23.57 -8.26 4.66
N ILE A 200 -23.33 -8.65 3.41
CA ILE A 200 -21.98 -8.71 2.84
C ILE A 200 -21.81 -7.53 1.91
N THR A 201 -20.78 -6.76 2.12
CA THR A 201 -20.43 -5.57 1.34
C THR A 201 -19.13 -5.82 0.58
N VAL A 202 -19.09 -5.44 -0.69
CA VAL A 202 -17.86 -5.25 -1.47
C VAL A 202 -17.61 -3.75 -1.61
N HIS A 203 -16.39 -3.33 -1.35
CA HIS A 203 -15.93 -1.95 -1.44
C HIS A 203 -14.70 -1.88 -2.34
N ASP A 204 -14.64 -0.87 -3.20
CA ASP A 204 -13.50 -0.55 -4.04
C ASP A 204 -12.74 0.65 -3.43
N GLU A 205 -11.54 0.40 -2.94
CA GLU A 205 -10.75 1.39 -2.21
C GLU A 205 -10.36 2.60 -3.07
N TYR A 206 -10.18 2.38 -4.39
CA TYR A 206 -9.79 3.48 -5.29
C TYR A 206 -10.96 4.42 -5.63
N THR A 207 -12.13 3.86 -6.01
CA THR A 207 -13.27 4.67 -6.45
C THR A 207 -14.28 4.96 -5.35
N ASP A 208 -14.05 4.46 -4.13
CA ASP A 208 -14.95 4.54 -2.96
C ASP A 208 -16.39 4.04 -3.26
N LYS A 209 -16.49 3.09 -4.20
CA LYS A 209 -17.76 2.48 -4.56
C LYS A 209 -18.03 1.24 -3.75
N GLU A 210 -19.28 1.08 -3.34
CA GLU A 210 -19.68 -0.11 -2.60
C GLU A 210 -20.98 -0.74 -3.17
N LYS A 211 -21.14 -2.05 -2.93
CA LYS A 211 -22.37 -2.81 -3.14
C LYS A 211 -22.53 -3.85 -2.06
N SER A 212 -23.78 -4.03 -1.63
CA SER A 212 -24.10 -4.97 -0.56
C SER A 212 -25.20 -5.95 -0.97
N VAL A 213 -25.17 -7.14 -0.38
CA VAL A 213 -26.22 -8.16 -0.46
C VAL A 213 -26.50 -8.71 0.92
N THR A 214 -27.78 -9.08 1.17
CA THR A 214 -28.16 -9.72 2.44
C THR A 214 -28.28 -11.22 2.25
N VAL A 215 -27.58 -12.00 3.07
CA VAL A 215 -27.61 -13.47 3.08
C VAL A 215 -28.28 -13.95 4.35
N THR A 216 -29.15 -14.97 4.23
CA THR A 216 -29.78 -15.63 5.37
C THR A 216 -29.11 -16.98 5.63
N ILE A 217 -28.63 -17.21 6.84
CA ILE A 217 -28.06 -18.49 7.28
C ILE A 217 -29.11 -19.25 8.07
N ARG A 218 -29.39 -20.54 7.69
CA ARG A 218 -30.45 -21.40 8.25
C ARG A 218 -29.90 -22.64 8.93
#